data_32882e9ec2911ee71aec941e3250758d
#
_entry.id   32882e9ec2911ee71aec941e3250758d
#
_cell.length_a   1.000
_cell.length_b   1.000
_cell.length_c   1.000
_cell.angle_alpha   90.00
_cell.angle_beta   90.00
_cell.angle_gamma   90.00
#
_symmetry.space_group_name_H-M   'P 1'
#
loop_
_entity.id
_entity.type
_entity.pdbx_description
1 polymer ?
#
loop_
_entity_poly.entity_id
_entity_poly.type
_entity_poly.pdbx_seq_one_letter_code
_entity_poly.pdbx_strand_id
1 'polypeptide(L)' 'EPEVGTIYDGTIKKLMNFGAFCEILPGKEGLIHVSELSDKFIKNVEDAVKVGDKVRVKLIKVDEMGRLNLSIKQAQE' A
#
# COMPACT_ATOMS: atom_id res chain seq x y z
N GLU A 1 10.63 7.65 11.68
CA GLU A 1 9.97 6.36 11.56
C GLU A 1 8.52 6.52 11.11
N PRO A 2 8.01 5.57 10.34
CA PRO A 2 6.60 5.65 9.91
C PRO A 2 5.64 5.58 11.10
N GLU A 3 4.59 6.40 11.05
CA GLU A 3 3.58 6.43 12.10
C GLU A 3 2.22 6.00 11.56
N VAL A 4 1.51 5.19 12.35
CA VAL A 4 0.16 4.74 12.00
C VAL A 4 -0.75 5.96 11.92
N GLY A 5 -1.56 6.00 10.86
CA GLY A 5 -2.47 7.10 10.61
C GLY A 5 -1.93 8.19 9.71
N THR A 6 -0.64 8.14 9.38
CA THR A 6 -0.02 9.14 8.51
C THR A 6 -0.15 8.72 7.05
N ILE A 7 -0.37 9.69 6.17
CA ILE A 7 -0.43 9.46 4.73
C ILE A 7 0.93 9.73 4.11
N TYR A 8 1.37 8.80 3.29
CA TYR A 8 2.66 8.89 2.62
C TYR A 8 2.47 8.77 1.11
N ASP A 9 3.37 9.39 0.36
CA ASP A 9 3.45 9.18 -1.07
C ASP A 9 4.39 7.99 -1.30
N GLY A 10 3.88 6.96 -1.95
CA GLY A 10 4.64 5.75 -2.17
C GLY A 10 4.75 5.40 -3.64
N THR A 11 5.64 4.47 -3.94
CA THR A 11 5.83 3.94 -5.29
C THR A 11 5.62 2.44 -5.26
N ILE A 12 4.81 1.93 -6.19
CA ILE A 12 4.56 0.50 -6.28
C ILE A 12 5.82 -0.18 -6.82
N LYS A 13 6.34 -1.12 -6.03
CA LYS A 13 7.59 -1.83 -6.37
C LYS A 13 7.34 -3.22 -6.89
N LYS A 14 6.28 -3.89 -6.43
CA LYS A 14 6.01 -5.27 -6.80
C LYS A 14 4.53 -5.56 -6.65
N LEU A 15 4.00 -6.39 -7.53
CA LEU A 15 2.62 -6.84 -7.46
C LEU A 15 2.58 -8.32 -7.07
N MET A 16 1.63 -8.66 -6.22
CA MET A 16 1.39 -10.03 -5.75
C MET A 16 -0.09 -10.34 -5.91
N ASN A 17 -0.44 -11.62 -5.84
CA ASN A 17 -1.85 -12.03 -5.96
C ASN A 17 -2.73 -11.45 -4.86
N PHE A 18 -2.14 -11.19 -3.70
CA PHE A 18 -2.89 -10.72 -2.52
C PHE A 18 -2.71 -9.22 -2.26
N GLY A 19 -1.94 -8.53 -3.07
CA GLY A 19 -1.75 -7.10 -2.89
C GLY A 19 -0.52 -6.58 -3.63
N ALA A 20 -0.03 -5.43 -3.20
CA ALA A 20 1.11 -4.78 -3.81
C ALA A 20 2.09 -4.30 -2.75
N PHE A 21 3.38 -4.36 -3.07
CA PHE A 21 4.40 -3.75 -2.22
C PHE A 21 4.63 -2.32 -2.67
N CYS A 22 4.62 -1.42 -1.70
CA CYS A 22 4.78 0.01 -1.94
C CYS A 22 5.89 0.54 -1.04
N GLU A 23 6.86 1.25 -1.64
CA GLU A 23 7.90 1.90 -0.88
C GLU A 23 7.43 3.30 -0.52
N ILE A 24 7.36 3.61 0.77
CA ILE A 24 6.88 4.91 1.25
C ILE A 24 8.02 5.85 1.65
N LEU A 25 9.14 5.27 2.07
CA LEU A 25 10.36 6.01 2.43
C LEU A 25 11.54 5.18 1.96
N PRO A 26 12.70 5.79 1.72
CA PRO A 26 13.88 5.03 1.32
C PRO A 26 14.14 3.88 2.29
N GLY A 27 14.14 2.66 1.78
CA GLY A 27 14.34 1.47 2.59
C GLY A 27 13.15 1.01 3.39
N LYS A 28 11.98 1.68 3.26
CA LYS A 28 10.77 1.33 3.99
C LYS A 28 9.67 0.94 3.02
N GLU A 29 9.37 -0.34 2.96
CA GLU A 29 8.33 -0.87 2.10
C GLU A 29 7.20 -1.44 2.94
N GLY A 30 5.98 -1.34 2.44
CA GLY A 30 4.83 -1.92 3.08
C GLY A 30 3.96 -2.65 2.08
N LEU A 31 3.01 -3.41 2.60
CA LEU A 31 2.08 -4.18 1.80
C LEU A 31 0.73 -3.46 1.77
N ILE A 32 0.19 -3.31 0.56
CA ILE A 32 -1.18 -2.86 0.38
C ILE A 32 -1.98 -4.10 0.03
N HIS A 33 -2.83 -4.57 0.95
CA HIS A 33 -3.67 -5.73 0.70
C HIS A 33 -4.63 -5.43 -0.44
N VAL A 34 -4.99 -6.46 -1.21
CA VAL A 34 -5.86 -6.27 -2.38
C VAL A 34 -7.17 -5.57 -2.01
N SER A 35 -7.71 -5.84 -0.83
CA SER A 35 -8.94 -5.19 -0.36
C SER A 35 -8.76 -3.71 -0.04
N GLU A 36 -7.52 -3.25 0.09
CA GLU A 36 -7.19 -1.86 0.40
C GLU A 36 -6.70 -1.07 -0.80
N LEU A 37 -6.63 -1.69 -1.97
CA LEU A 37 -6.20 -1.02 -3.20
C LEU A 37 -7.30 -0.12 -3.76
N SER A 38 -8.56 -0.49 -3.57
CA SER A 38 -9.70 0.27 -4.07
C SER A 38 -10.92 -0.05 -3.23
N ASP A 39 -11.87 0.87 -3.21
CA ASP A 39 -13.18 0.65 -2.57
C ASP A 39 -14.11 -0.16 -3.49
N LYS A 40 -13.66 -0.46 -4.70
CA LYS A 40 -14.42 -1.27 -5.66
C LYS A 40 -13.84 -2.67 -5.71
N PHE A 41 -14.66 -3.63 -6.16
CA PHE A 41 -14.18 -4.99 -6.36
C PHE A 41 -13.04 -5.00 -7.39
N ILE A 42 -11.94 -5.65 -7.03
CA ILE A 42 -10.78 -5.80 -7.90
C ILE A 42 -10.56 -7.28 -8.13
N LYS A 43 -10.61 -7.70 -9.38
CA LYS A 43 -10.37 -9.09 -9.74
C LYS A 43 -8.89 -9.43 -9.69
N ASN A 44 -8.06 -8.54 -10.22
CA ASN A 44 -6.60 -8.71 -10.24
C ASN A 44 -5.94 -7.44 -9.71
N VAL A 45 -4.86 -7.61 -8.96
CA VAL A 45 -4.12 -6.48 -8.39
C VAL A 45 -3.63 -5.53 -9.48
N GLU A 46 -3.18 -6.07 -10.59
CA GLU A 46 -2.67 -5.28 -11.72
C GLU A 46 -3.74 -4.44 -12.42
N ASP A 47 -5.02 -4.71 -12.15
CA ASP A 47 -6.11 -3.88 -12.66
C ASP A 47 -6.22 -2.58 -11.88
N ALA A 48 -5.71 -2.55 -10.66
CA ALA A 48 -5.78 -1.37 -9.79
C ALA A 48 -4.50 -0.54 -9.86
N VAL A 49 -3.35 -1.19 -9.84
CA VAL A 49 -2.05 -0.51 -9.80
C VAL A 49 -1.03 -1.28 -10.63
N LYS A 50 0.03 -0.59 -11.01
CA LYS A 50 1.13 -1.18 -11.78
C LYS A 50 2.46 -0.84 -11.13
N VAL A 51 3.47 -1.67 -11.34
CA VAL A 51 4.83 -1.40 -10.87
C VAL A 51 5.29 -0.05 -11.41
N GLY A 52 5.82 0.78 -10.52
CA GLY A 52 6.27 2.11 -10.87
C GLY A 52 5.24 3.20 -10.65
N ASP A 53 3.98 2.83 -10.38
CA ASP A 53 2.94 3.82 -10.10
C ASP A 53 3.24 4.52 -8.78
N LYS A 54 2.99 5.83 -8.77
CA LYS A 54 3.06 6.62 -7.54
C LYS A 54 1.68 6.74 -6.97
N VAL A 55 1.54 6.38 -5.71
CA VAL A 55 0.24 6.34 -5.04
C VAL A 55 0.35 6.98 -3.67
N ARG A 56 -0.78 7.47 -3.18
CA ARG A 56 -0.87 7.98 -1.83
C ARG A 56 -1.45 6.88 -0.96
N VAL A 57 -0.77 6.55 0.12
CA VAL A 57 -1.16 5.47 0.99
C VAL A 57 -1.19 5.93 2.44
N LYS A 58 -2.05 5.32 3.23
CA LYS A 58 -2.12 5.58 4.67
C LYS A 58 -1.56 4.38 5.40
N LEU A 59 -0.68 4.63 6.36
CA LEU A 59 -0.17 3.56 7.20
C LEU A 59 -1.24 3.20 8.22
N ILE A 60 -1.80 2.00 8.10
CA ILE A 60 -2.92 1.59 8.95
C ILE A 60 -2.51 0.68 10.08
N LYS A 61 -1.37 -0.01 9.93
CA LYS A 61 -0.91 -0.93 10.95
C LYS A 61 0.56 -1.27 10.74
N VAL A 62 1.27 -1.49 11.84
CA VAL A 62 2.61 -2.08 11.82
C VAL A 62 2.48 -3.41 12.57
N ASP A 63 2.81 -4.52 11.91
CA ASP A 63 2.66 -5.83 12.54
C ASP A 63 3.84 -6.16 13.46
N GLU A 64 3.76 -7.32 14.11
CA GLU A 64 4.78 -7.74 15.07
C GLU A 64 6.17 -7.92 14.46
N MET A 65 6.21 -8.16 13.15
CA MET A 65 7.47 -8.34 12.42
C MET A 65 8.02 -7.02 11.88
N GLY A 66 7.37 -5.90 12.22
CA GLY A 66 7.77 -4.60 11.75
C GLY A 66 7.32 -4.30 10.32
N ARG A 67 6.42 -5.10 9.77
CA ARG A 67 5.91 -4.89 8.43
C ARG A 67 4.84 -3.80 8.43
N LEU A 68 4.92 -2.94 7.44
CA LEU A 68 3.97 -1.86 7.30
C LEU A 68 2.76 -2.35 6.49
N ASN A 69 1.57 -2.07 7.00
CA ASN A 69 0.33 -2.37 6.28
C ASN A 69 -0.27 -1.05 5.83
N LEU A 70 -0.45 -0.90 4.53
CA LEU A 70 -0.82 0.35 3.90
C LEU A 70 -2.18 0.23 3.22
N SER A 71 -2.83 1.38 3.01
CA SER A 71 -4.14 1.41 2.36
C SER A 71 -4.24 2.62 1.44
N ILE A 72 -4.49 2.39 0.18
CA ILE A 72 -4.83 3.45 -0.77
C ILE A 72 -6.26 3.91 -0.51
N LYS A 73 -7.13 2.96 -0.24
CA LYS A 73 -8.55 3.20 0.01
C LYS A 73 -8.76 4.19 1.16
N GLN A 74 -8.08 3.96 2.29
CA GLN A 74 -8.23 4.84 3.45
C GLN A 74 -7.54 6.18 3.27
N ALA A 75 -6.54 6.25 2.42
CA ALA A 75 -5.85 7.50 2.13
C ALA A 75 -6.70 8.48 1.34
N GLN A 76 -7.78 7.98 0.73
CA GLN A 76 -8.68 8.81 -0.08
C GLN A 76 -9.85 9.37 0.72
N GLU A 77 -9.94 9.01 1.98
CA GLU A 77 -11.03 9.48 2.85
C GLU A 77 -10.74 10.86 3.43
#